data_dc35ad0a20c7edee7c6ce39d02249773
#
_entry.id   dc35ad0a20c7edee7c6ce39d02249773
#
_cell.length_a   1.000
_cell.length_b   1.000
_cell.length_c   1.000
_cell.angle_alpha   90.00
_cell.angle_beta   90.00
_cell.angle_gamma   90.00
#
_symmetry.space_group_name_H-M   'P 1'
#
loop_
_entity.id
_entity.type
_entity.pdbx_description
1 polymer ?
#
loop_
_entity_poly.entity_id
_entity_poly.type
_entity_poly.pdbx_seq_one_letter_code
_entity_poly.pdbx_strand_id
1 'polypeptide(L)'
;MGYRAEKLEIEGKIKVVKRVALGVVLVVLTGLCVFSAFMPADTWKHYVGKPEIDKRGEGELRIHFLDVGQGDSTLIELPDGKIVLIDGGNAQEENSTKILRYLNALKIDTIDHLVVSHADSDHCGGLKTVVENKKILTAYLPNTKPTVNAEYSDS
;
A
#
# COMPACT_ATOMS: atom_id res chain seq x y z
N MET A 1 46.18 -27.61 37.17
CA MET A 1 46.54 -26.64 36.09
C MET A 1 45.53 -26.65 34.92
N GLY A 2 44.82 -27.72 34.61
CA GLY A 2 43.90 -27.83 33.45
C GLY A 2 42.68 -26.90 33.49
N TYR A 3 41.99 -26.79 34.62
CA TYR A 3 40.71 -26.03 34.72
C TYR A 3 40.85 -24.53 34.38
N ARG A 4 41.96 -23.90 34.74
CA ARG A 4 42.20 -22.47 34.46
C ARG A 4 42.44 -22.22 32.96
N ALA A 5 43.13 -23.15 32.29
CA ALA A 5 43.39 -23.06 30.86
C ALA A 5 42.08 -23.25 30.04
N GLU A 6 41.26 -24.21 30.42
CA GLU A 6 39.98 -24.47 29.79
C GLU A 6 39.01 -23.27 29.94
N LYS A 7 38.98 -22.66 31.13
CA LYS A 7 38.15 -21.45 31.36
C LYS A 7 38.58 -20.29 30.48
N LEU A 8 39.91 -20.05 30.31
CA LEU A 8 40.43 -18.98 29.45
C LEU A 8 40.09 -19.23 27.96
N GLU A 9 40.16 -20.49 27.54
CA GLU A 9 39.78 -20.86 26.18
C GLU A 9 38.28 -20.63 25.90
N ILE A 10 37.40 -20.98 26.85
CA ILE A 10 35.94 -20.75 26.75
C ILE A 10 35.67 -19.24 26.72
N GLU A 11 36.28 -18.45 27.60
CA GLU A 11 36.13 -17.01 27.61
C GLU A 11 36.60 -16.35 26.29
N GLY A 12 37.68 -16.88 25.71
CA GLY A 12 38.17 -16.47 24.39
C GLY A 12 37.15 -16.75 23.28
N LYS A 13 36.61 -17.97 23.25
CA LYS A 13 35.57 -18.35 22.28
C LYS A 13 34.31 -17.49 22.43
N ILE A 14 33.86 -17.21 23.66
CA ILE A 14 32.70 -16.34 23.92
C ILE A 14 32.96 -14.90 23.40
N LYS A 15 34.16 -14.35 23.61
CA LYS A 15 34.52 -13.02 23.09
C LYS A 15 34.51 -12.97 21.57
N VAL A 16 34.98 -14.01 20.90
CA VAL A 16 34.93 -14.10 19.43
C VAL A 16 33.50 -14.18 18.94
N VAL A 17 32.66 -15.05 19.53
CA VAL A 17 31.25 -15.18 19.18
C VAL A 17 30.52 -13.85 19.36
N LYS A 18 30.72 -13.14 20.47
CA LYS A 18 30.13 -11.82 20.71
C LYS A 18 30.55 -10.78 19.66
N ARG A 19 31.83 -10.77 19.26
CA ARG A 19 32.31 -9.84 18.21
C ARG A 19 31.70 -10.16 16.84
N VAL A 20 31.63 -11.44 16.48
CA VAL A 20 30.99 -11.88 15.23
C VAL A 20 29.49 -11.53 15.23
N ALA A 21 28.80 -11.82 16.33
CA ALA A 21 27.37 -11.46 16.47
C ALA A 21 27.15 -9.95 16.35
N LEU A 22 27.99 -9.14 16.99
CA LEU A 22 27.93 -7.68 16.86
C LEU A 22 28.17 -7.23 15.41
N GLY A 23 29.16 -7.81 14.72
CA GLY A 23 29.44 -7.54 13.31
C GLY A 23 28.24 -7.87 12.41
N VAL A 24 27.61 -9.02 12.61
CA VAL A 24 26.39 -9.41 11.87
C VAL A 24 25.24 -8.42 12.13
N VAL A 25 25.02 -8.03 13.39
CA VAL A 25 24.00 -7.03 13.74
C VAL A 25 24.26 -5.70 13.04
N LEU A 26 25.51 -5.23 13.04
CA LEU A 26 25.87 -3.97 12.36
C LEU A 26 25.66 -4.05 10.85
N VAL A 27 26.00 -5.17 10.21
CA VAL A 27 25.74 -5.37 8.76
C VAL A 27 24.26 -5.39 8.47
N VAL A 28 23.44 -6.04 9.30
CA VAL A 28 21.99 -6.06 9.13
C VAL A 28 21.41 -4.66 9.32
N LEU A 29 21.83 -3.92 10.35
CA LEU A 29 21.36 -2.56 10.60
C LEU A 29 21.75 -1.60 9.48
N THR A 30 22.99 -1.68 8.99
CA THR A 30 23.41 -0.86 7.84
C THR A 30 22.64 -1.24 6.58
N GLY A 31 22.40 -2.51 6.33
CA GLY A 31 21.56 -2.98 5.22
C GLY A 31 20.14 -2.43 5.31
N LEU A 32 19.54 -2.46 6.50
CA LEU A 32 18.19 -1.89 6.73
C LEU A 32 18.18 -0.37 6.55
N CYS A 33 19.19 0.35 7.03
CA CYS A 33 19.31 1.80 6.83
C CYS A 33 19.45 2.16 5.34
N VAL A 34 20.29 1.45 4.60
CA VAL A 34 20.44 1.66 3.15
C VAL A 34 19.14 1.34 2.44
N PHE A 35 18.50 0.22 2.76
CA PHE A 35 17.20 -0.16 2.18
C PHE A 35 16.13 0.88 2.46
N SER A 36 16.05 1.41 3.69
CA SER A 36 15.08 2.46 4.03
C SER A 36 15.35 3.80 3.32
N ALA A 37 16.60 4.10 2.99
CA ALA A 37 16.95 5.30 2.23
C ALA A 37 16.53 5.23 0.76
N PHE A 38 16.44 4.02 0.19
CA PHE A 38 15.96 3.79 -1.18
C PHE A 38 14.45 3.59 -1.27
N MET A 39 13.76 3.30 -0.15
CA MET A 39 12.30 3.22 -0.10
C MET A 39 11.73 4.46 0.62
N PRO A 40 11.10 5.39 -0.10
CA PRO A 40 10.46 6.55 0.49
C PRO A 40 9.46 6.14 1.56
N ALA A 41 9.40 6.89 2.66
CA ALA A 41 8.46 6.63 3.76
C ALA A 41 7.00 6.55 3.27
N ASP A 42 6.67 7.29 2.22
CA ASP A 42 5.36 7.27 1.57
C ASP A 42 4.97 5.92 0.98
N THR A 43 5.93 5.10 0.56
CA THR A 43 5.64 3.77 0.02
C THR A 43 5.13 2.83 1.11
N TRP A 44 5.66 2.92 2.33
CA TRP A 44 5.30 2.03 3.43
C TRP A 44 3.86 2.22 3.91
N LYS A 45 3.35 3.46 3.88
CA LYS A 45 1.99 3.75 4.33
C LYS A 45 0.92 2.95 3.56
N HIS A 46 1.19 2.57 2.30
CA HIS A 46 0.27 1.80 1.47
C HIS A 46 0.30 0.30 1.75
N TYR A 47 1.31 -0.17 2.48
CA TYR A 47 1.49 -1.60 2.82
C TYR A 47 1.22 -1.91 4.29
N VAL A 48 1.32 -0.91 5.18
CA VAL A 48 1.05 -1.07 6.61
C VAL A 48 -0.44 -0.90 6.88
N GLY A 49 -1.00 -1.75 7.75
CA GLY A 49 -2.42 -1.69 8.11
C GLY A 49 -3.37 -2.17 7.02
N LYS A 50 -2.94 -3.16 6.22
CA LYS A 50 -3.82 -3.81 5.25
C LYS A 50 -5.02 -4.45 5.95
N PRO A 51 -6.23 -4.30 5.42
CA PRO A 51 -7.39 -5.00 5.93
C PRO A 51 -7.23 -6.52 5.73
N GLU A 52 -7.80 -7.29 6.63
CA GLU A 52 -7.94 -8.73 6.46
C GLU A 52 -9.19 -8.98 5.62
N ILE A 53 -9.01 -9.60 4.46
CA ILE A 53 -10.07 -9.84 3.48
C ILE A 53 -10.08 -11.33 3.15
N ASP A 54 -11.23 -11.95 3.28
CA ASP A 54 -11.41 -13.34 2.91
C ASP A 54 -11.09 -13.60 1.44
N LYS A 55 -10.54 -14.78 1.16
CA LYS A 55 -10.26 -15.16 -0.23
C LYS A 55 -11.57 -15.32 -0.99
N ARG A 56 -11.59 -14.79 -2.21
CA ARG A 56 -12.69 -14.96 -3.14
C ARG A 56 -12.73 -16.41 -3.67
N GLY A 57 -13.93 -16.97 -3.80
CA GLY A 57 -14.16 -18.23 -4.50
C GLY A 57 -13.95 -18.07 -6.02
N GLU A 58 -13.66 -19.19 -6.70
CA GLU A 58 -13.53 -19.18 -8.16
C GLU A 58 -14.91 -18.91 -8.80
N GLY A 59 -14.96 -18.00 -9.79
CA GLY A 59 -16.19 -17.60 -10.48
C GLY A 59 -17.17 -16.77 -9.65
N GLU A 60 -16.78 -16.34 -8.46
CA GLU A 60 -17.60 -15.48 -7.59
C GLU A 60 -17.51 -14.02 -8.04
N LEU A 61 -18.66 -13.35 -8.12
CA LEU A 61 -18.75 -11.90 -8.17
C LEU A 61 -18.64 -11.34 -6.77
N ARG A 62 -17.71 -10.41 -6.54
CA ARG A 62 -17.58 -9.73 -5.25
C ARG A 62 -17.60 -8.23 -5.42
N ILE A 63 -18.42 -7.56 -4.62
CA ILE A 63 -18.53 -6.10 -4.59
C ILE A 63 -18.10 -5.62 -3.21
N HIS A 64 -17.17 -4.68 -3.19
CA HIS A 64 -16.64 -4.06 -1.98
C HIS A 64 -17.01 -2.59 -1.97
N PHE A 65 -17.72 -2.16 -0.95
CA PHE A 65 -17.95 -0.75 -0.66
C PHE A 65 -16.83 -0.26 0.25
N LEU A 66 -16.00 0.64 -0.24
CA LEU A 66 -14.81 1.09 0.47
C LEU A 66 -15.16 2.29 1.36
N ASP A 67 -14.77 2.23 2.63
CA ASP A 67 -14.87 3.38 3.53
C ASP A 67 -13.79 4.42 3.18
N VAL A 68 -14.15 5.37 2.35
CA VAL A 68 -13.31 6.50 1.93
C VAL A 68 -13.68 7.80 2.66
N GLY A 69 -14.48 7.72 3.72
CA GLY A 69 -14.99 8.89 4.43
C GLY A 69 -16.05 9.59 3.62
N GLN A 70 -15.82 10.84 3.22
CA GLN A 70 -16.73 11.57 2.34
C GLN A 70 -16.58 11.10 0.89
N GLY A 71 -17.71 10.83 0.21
CA GLY A 71 -17.79 10.36 -1.16
C GLY A 71 -17.92 8.86 -1.28
N ASP A 72 -17.79 8.35 -2.49
CA ASP A 72 -18.00 6.95 -2.83
C ASP A 72 -16.75 6.32 -3.42
N SER A 73 -16.57 5.02 -3.16
CA SER A 73 -15.62 4.16 -3.85
C SER A 73 -16.08 2.72 -3.80
N THR A 74 -16.22 2.10 -4.95
CA THR A 74 -16.68 0.71 -5.08
C THR A 74 -15.71 -0.09 -5.93
N LEU A 75 -15.20 -1.19 -5.38
CA LEU A 75 -14.36 -2.14 -6.09
C LEU A 75 -15.19 -3.38 -6.42
N ILE A 76 -15.10 -3.86 -7.65
CA ILE A 76 -15.79 -5.05 -8.12
C ILE A 76 -14.76 -6.03 -8.68
N GLU A 77 -14.77 -7.24 -8.13
CA GLU A 77 -14.05 -8.39 -8.67
C GLU A 77 -15.04 -9.23 -9.49
N LEU A 78 -14.89 -9.22 -10.82
CA LEU A 78 -15.75 -9.96 -11.73
C LEU A 78 -15.42 -11.47 -11.73
N PRO A 79 -16.38 -12.34 -12.09
CA PRO A 79 -16.16 -13.80 -12.13
C PRO A 79 -15.01 -14.23 -13.04
N ASP A 80 -14.75 -13.48 -14.10
CA ASP A 80 -13.64 -13.72 -15.05
C ASP A 80 -12.28 -13.18 -14.56
N GLY A 81 -12.23 -12.67 -13.35
CA GLY A 81 -11.03 -12.14 -12.73
C GLY A 81 -10.73 -10.67 -13.03
N LYS A 82 -11.53 -10.00 -13.85
CA LYS A 82 -11.36 -8.57 -14.10
C LYS A 82 -11.74 -7.72 -12.92
N ILE A 83 -11.10 -6.58 -12.81
CA ILE A 83 -11.25 -5.63 -11.72
C ILE A 83 -11.85 -4.33 -12.24
N VAL A 84 -12.93 -3.90 -11.59
CA VAL A 84 -13.56 -2.60 -11.84
C VAL A 84 -13.45 -1.76 -10.59
N LEU A 85 -12.98 -0.53 -10.71
CA LEU A 85 -13.03 0.47 -9.64
C LEU A 85 -13.94 1.60 -10.08
N ILE A 86 -14.94 1.92 -9.27
CA ILE A 86 -15.88 3.01 -9.49
C ILE A 86 -15.65 4.04 -8.41
N ASP A 87 -15.30 5.25 -8.80
CA ASP A 87 -14.98 6.40 -7.94
C ASP A 87 -13.84 6.16 -6.94
N GLY A 88 -13.39 7.18 -6.28
CA GLY A 88 -12.23 7.12 -5.38
C GLY A 88 -12.35 8.01 -4.15
N GLY A 89 -13.55 8.51 -3.83
CA GLY A 89 -13.75 9.40 -2.70
C GLY A 89 -13.05 10.75 -2.88
N ASN A 90 -12.98 11.51 -1.80
CA ASN A 90 -12.37 12.83 -1.83
C ASN A 90 -10.82 12.78 -1.89
N ALA A 91 -10.20 13.94 -2.17
CA ALA A 91 -8.77 14.08 -2.35
C ALA A 91 -7.95 13.98 -1.04
N GLN A 92 -8.55 13.67 0.11
CA GLN A 92 -7.81 13.52 1.34
C GLN A 92 -6.83 12.35 1.24
N GLU A 93 -5.58 12.60 1.59
CA GLU A 93 -4.49 11.61 1.49
C GLU A 93 -4.80 10.32 2.26
N GLU A 94 -5.48 10.41 3.39
CA GLU A 94 -5.88 9.26 4.18
C GLU A 94 -6.82 8.33 3.38
N ASN A 95 -7.78 8.87 2.65
CA ASN A 95 -8.78 8.10 1.92
C ASN A 95 -8.17 7.40 0.69
N SER A 96 -7.38 8.12 -0.10
CA SER A 96 -6.65 7.52 -1.22
C SER A 96 -5.67 6.44 -0.77
N THR A 97 -5.06 6.61 0.41
CA THR A 97 -4.21 5.59 1.04
C THR A 97 -5.02 4.36 1.46
N LYS A 98 -6.25 4.52 1.96
CA LYS A 98 -7.14 3.39 2.28
C LYS A 98 -7.44 2.54 1.04
N ILE A 99 -7.77 3.16 -0.10
CA ILE A 99 -8.00 2.45 -1.36
C ILE A 99 -6.76 1.65 -1.77
N LEU A 100 -5.58 2.24 -1.78
CA LEU A 100 -4.34 1.54 -2.13
C LEU A 100 -4.02 0.38 -1.18
N ARG A 101 -4.22 0.56 0.13
CA ARG A 101 -4.06 -0.53 1.11
C ARG A 101 -4.99 -1.69 0.82
N TYR A 102 -6.24 -1.38 0.46
CA TYR A 102 -7.24 -2.37 0.12
C TYR A 102 -6.86 -3.15 -1.15
N LEU A 103 -6.51 -2.46 -2.23
CA LEU A 103 -6.02 -3.05 -3.47
C LEU A 103 -4.78 -3.92 -3.24
N ASN A 104 -3.84 -3.45 -2.41
CA ASN A 104 -2.64 -4.21 -2.05
C ASN A 104 -2.94 -5.44 -1.19
N ALA A 105 -3.96 -5.39 -0.33
CA ALA A 105 -4.39 -6.56 0.46
C ALA A 105 -4.95 -7.65 -0.45
N LEU A 106 -5.69 -7.26 -1.49
CA LEU A 106 -6.23 -8.16 -2.52
C LEU A 106 -5.17 -8.55 -3.58
N LYS A 107 -3.96 -7.98 -3.53
CA LYS A 107 -2.89 -8.17 -4.54
C LYS A 107 -3.30 -7.72 -5.95
N ILE A 108 -4.09 -6.67 -6.03
CA ILE A 108 -4.55 -6.07 -7.27
C ILE A 108 -3.53 -5.03 -7.71
N ASP A 109 -2.84 -5.27 -8.81
CA ASP A 109 -1.88 -4.34 -9.41
C ASP A 109 -2.40 -3.72 -10.72
N THR A 110 -3.45 -4.33 -11.29
CA THR A 110 -4.09 -3.86 -12.51
C THR A 110 -5.59 -3.69 -12.28
N ILE A 111 -6.13 -2.55 -12.71
CA ILE A 111 -7.56 -2.24 -12.75
C ILE A 111 -7.97 -2.27 -14.23
N ASP A 112 -8.85 -3.20 -14.59
CA ASP A 112 -9.29 -3.37 -15.98
C ASP A 112 -10.18 -2.19 -16.41
N HIS A 113 -11.05 -1.77 -15.52
CA HIS A 113 -11.99 -0.67 -15.78
C HIS A 113 -12.02 0.28 -14.60
N LEU A 114 -11.60 1.52 -14.82
CA LEU A 114 -11.79 2.63 -13.88
C LEU A 114 -12.98 3.47 -14.37
N VAL A 115 -13.99 3.64 -13.53
CA VAL A 115 -15.18 4.41 -13.84
C VAL A 115 -15.26 5.61 -12.91
N VAL A 116 -15.39 6.81 -13.45
CA VAL A 116 -15.70 8.02 -12.70
C VAL A 116 -17.15 8.38 -12.99
N SER A 117 -18.00 8.30 -11.97
CA SER A 117 -19.44 8.54 -12.11
C SER A 117 -19.73 9.99 -12.48
N HIS A 118 -19.06 10.93 -11.80
CA HIS A 118 -19.09 12.36 -12.08
C HIS A 118 -17.80 13.05 -11.58
N ALA A 119 -17.62 14.32 -11.97
CA ALA A 119 -16.35 15.02 -11.77
C ALA A 119 -16.24 15.77 -10.43
N ASP A 120 -17.10 15.49 -9.46
CA ASP A 120 -17.06 16.12 -8.15
C ASP A 120 -15.89 15.58 -7.32
N SER A 121 -15.31 16.45 -6.50
CA SER A 121 -14.07 16.15 -5.79
C SER A 121 -14.16 14.97 -4.81
N ASP A 122 -15.37 14.71 -4.30
CA ASP A 122 -15.67 13.60 -3.38
C ASP A 122 -15.90 12.25 -4.10
N HIS A 123 -15.80 12.23 -5.44
CA HIS A 123 -15.85 11.02 -6.26
C HIS A 123 -14.56 10.78 -7.03
N CYS A 124 -13.91 11.82 -7.54
CA CYS A 124 -12.70 11.65 -8.34
C CYS A 124 -11.38 12.04 -7.63
N GLY A 125 -11.46 12.75 -6.49
CA GLY A 125 -10.30 13.33 -5.84
C GLY A 125 -9.25 12.32 -5.38
N GLY A 126 -9.67 11.19 -4.83
CA GLY A 126 -8.77 10.14 -4.36
C GLY A 126 -8.16 9.26 -5.45
N LEU A 127 -8.67 9.35 -6.69
CA LEU A 127 -8.18 8.52 -7.80
C LEU A 127 -6.76 8.87 -8.26
N LYS A 128 -6.28 10.09 -8.01
CA LYS A 128 -4.92 10.51 -8.37
C LYS A 128 -3.90 9.49 -7.85
N THR A 129 -3.94 9.20 -6.55
CA THR A 129 -3.01 8.27 -5.92
C THR A 129 -3.15 6.84 -6.46
N VAL A 130 -4.37 6.44 -6.84
CA VAL A 130 -4.61 5.13 -7.45
C VAL A 130 -3.96 5.04 -8.83
N VAL A 131 -4.16 6.02 -9.71
CA VAL A 131 -3.60 6.00 -11.08
C VAL A 131 -2.08 6.16 -11.10
N GLU A 132 -1.50 6.80 -10.08
CA GLU A 132 -0.05 6.91 -9.92
C GLU A 132 0.61 5.59 -9.47
N ASN A 133 -0.15 4.70 -8.82
CA ASN A 133 0.39 3.49 -8.20
C ASN A 133 -0.13 2.18 -8.79
N LYS A 134 -1.16 2.23 -9.64
CA LYS A 134 -1.79 1.04 -10.25
C LYS A 134 -1.90 1.19 -11.75
N LYS A 135 -1.81 0.06 -12.47
CA LYS A 135 -2.01 0.05 -13.92
C LYS A 135 -3.51 0.11 -14.22
N ILE A 136 -3.94 1.10 -15.01
CA ILE A 136 -5.31 1.23 -15.50
C ILE A 136 -5.33 0.82 -16.98
N LEU A 137 -6.21 -0.11 -17.35
CA LEU A 137 -6.35 -0.54 -18.74
C LEU A 137 -7.33 0.34 -19.52
N THR A 138 -8.48 0.64 -18.92
CA THR A 138 -9.50 1.48 -19.54
C THR A 138 -10.09 2.41 -18.48
N ALA A 139 -10.23 3.69 -18.81
CA ALA A 139 -10.90 4.67 -17.96
C ALA A 139 -12.16 5.21 -18.66
N TYR A 140 -13.27 5.23 -17.93
CA TYR A 140 -14.53 5.82 -18.33
C TYR A 140 -14.75 7.09 -17.51
N LEU A 141 -14.76 8.22 -18.20
CA LEU A 141 -14.88 9.54 -17.57
C LEU A 141 -16.18 10.20 -18.01
N PRO A 142 -16.84 10.99 -17.15
CA PRO A 142 -18.03 11.74 -17.52
C PRO A 142 -17.69 12.75 -18.64
N ASN A 143 -18.61 12.93 -19.57
CA ASN A 143 -18.48 13.91 -20.65
C ASN A 143 -18.91 15.32 -20.18
N THR A 144 -18.61 15.67 -18.95
CA THR A 144 -18.91 16.97 -18.33
C THR A 144 -17.62 17.63 -17.86
N LYS A 145 -17.52 18.93 -18.08
CA LYS A 145 -16.42 19.69 -17.47
C LYS A 145 -16.64 19.69 -15.94
N PRO A 146 -15.56 19.52 -15.15
CA PRO A 146 -15.69 19.65 -13.70
C PRO A 146 -16.30 21.01 -13.38
N THR A 147 -17.32 21.04 -12.55
CA THR A 147 -17.82 22.27 -11.96
C THR A 147 -16.82 22.65 -10.87
N VAL A 148 -15.80 23.39 -11.23
CA VAL A 148 -14.87 23.96 -10.24
C VAL A 148 -15.67 25.03 -9.51
N ASN A 149 -16.18 24.73 -8.33
CA ASN A 149 -16.67 25.76 -7.44
C ASN A 149 -15.46 26.66 -7.14
N ALA A 150 -15.57 27.96 -7.48
CA ALA A 150 -14.49 28.94 -7.37
C ALA A 150 -13.96 29.14 -5.92
N GLU A 151 -14.59 28.50 -4.92
CA GLU A 151 -14.19 28.52 -3.52
C GLU A 151 -12.99 27.62 -3.20
N TYR A 152 -12.54 26.75 -4.11
CA TYR A 152 -11.39 25.85 -3.88
C TYR A 152 -10.09 26.28 -4.57
N SER A 153 -10.06 27.47 -5.21
CA SER A 153 -8.87 27.94 -5.94
C SER A 153 -7.87 28.70 -5.07
N ASP A 154 -8.16 28.96 -3.78
CA ASP A 154 -7.36 29.83 -2.91
C ASP A 154 -6.97 29.19 -1.56
N SER A 155 -6.59 27.89 -1.54
CA SER A 155 -6.01 27.31 -0.33
C SER A 155 -4.77 26.47 -0.61
#